data_e3868424beda3e2c68a3682ff37b822a
#
_entry.id   e3868424beda3e2c68a3682ff37b822a
#
_cell.length_a   1.000
_cell.length_b   1.000
_cell.length_c   1.000
_cell.angle_alpha   90.00
_cell.angle_beta   90.00
_cell.angle_gamma   90.00
#
_symmetry.space_group_name_H-M   'P 1'
#
loop_
_entity.id
_entity.type
_entity.pdbx_description
1 polymer ?
#
loop_
_entity_poly.entity_id
_entity_poly.type
_entity_poly.pdbx_seq_one_letter_code
_entity_poly.pdbx_strand_id
1 'polypeptide(L)'
;MDALYKWLLEDSNPAIKYRTQKELLNQNVDNEAVKKWILDKVPASWYETNGLWYRYYVAALAECGLSKQDVELEKFSKAFDELNNKFEWSCADFMLLTSLVKLGFQEHETIKRVIEEWNKCSLTDGGFLCSQKLKKFDYIPKSCYKVNLHALLFVAECSKHGIEVNFAKP
;
A
#
# COMPACT_ATOMS: atom_id res chain seq x y z
N MET A 1 19.24 -14.67 -22.39
CA MET A 1 18.22 -13.94 -21.58
C MET A 1 16.85 -14.27 -22.15
N ASP A 2 15.93 -14.76 -21.34
CA ASP A 2 14.61 -15.18 -21.76
C ASP A 2 13.85 -14.00 -22.42
N ALA A 3 13.00 -14.29 -23.40
CA ALA A 3 12.17 -13.30 -24.09
C ALA A 3 11.32 -12.48 -23.11
N LEU A 4 10.89 -13.10 -22.00
CA LEU A 4 10.15 -12.43 -20.92
C LEU A 4 10.98 -11.30 -20.28
N TYR A 5 12.23 -11.55 -19.91
CA TYR A 5 13.08 -10.52 -19.32
C TYR A 5 13.37 -9.37 -20.29
N LYS A 6 13.55 -9.70 -21.59
CA LYS A 6 13.74 -8.69 -22.61
C LYS A 6 12.52 -7.75 -22.69
N TRP A 7 11.31 -8.30 -22.66
CA TRP A 7 10.07 -7.52 -22.66
C TRP A 7 9.91 -6.70 -21.37
N LEU A 8 10.17 -7.28 -20.19
CA LEU A 8 10.08 -6.57 -18.91
C LEU A 8 11.09 -5.41 -18.77
N LEU A 9 12.17 -5.43 -19.52
CA LEU A 9 13.23 -4.42 -19.49
C LEU A 9 13.12 -3.37 -20.61
N GLU A 10 12.05 -3.39 -21.40
CA GLU A 10 11.79 -2.38 -22.43
C GLU A 10 11.56 -0.99 -21.84
N ASP A 11 12.04 0.04 -22.56
CA ASP A 11 11.89 1.45 -22.15
C ASP A 11 10.46 1.98 -22.32
N SER A 12 9.58 1.23 -22.98
CA SER A 12 8.18 1.57 -23.21
C SER A 12 7.37 1.72 -21.90
N ASN A 13 7.77 1.04 -20.83
CA ASN A 13 7.16 1.15 -19.53
C ASN A 13 8.22 1.27 -18.41
N PRO A 14 8.64 2.51 -18.07
CA PRO A 14 9.67 2.74 -17.05
C PRO A 14 9.37 2.14 -15.67
N ALA A 15 8.09 2.06 -15.27
CA ALA A 15 7.71 1.49 -13.99
C ALA A 15 7.95 -0.04 -13.95
N ILE A 16 7.58 -0.75 -15.00
CA ILE A 16 7.84 -2.20 -15.12
C ILE A 16 9.35 -2.46 -15.16
N LYS A 17 10.08 -1.71 -15.96
CA LYS A 17 11.54 -1.83 -16.05
C LYS A 17 12.20 -1.61 -14.69
N TYR A 18 11.87 -0.52 -14.00
CA TYR A 18 12.40 -0.19 -12.68
C TYR A 18 12.15 -1.31 -11.67
N ARG A 19 10.90 -1.78 -11.57
CA ARG A 19 10.55 -2.85 -10.63
C ARG A 19 11.21 -4.17 -10.97
N THR A 20 11.32 -4.51 -12.26
CA THR A 20 12.03 -5.71 -12.71
C THR A 20 13.50 -5.66 -12.30
N GLN A 21 14.17 -4.56 -12.54
CA GLN A 21 15.56 -4.38 -12.15
C GLN A 21 15.76 -4.45 -10.65
N LYS A 22 14.91 -3.76 -9.87
CA LYS A 22 15.02 -3.70 -8.42
C LYS A 22 14.61 -5.00 -7.73
N GLU A 23 13.44 -5.56 -8.10
CA GLU A 23 12.80 -6.65 -7.35
C GLU A 23 13.18 -8.05 -7.86
N LEU A 24 13.33 -8.22 -9.17
CA LEU A 24 13.64 -9.52 -9.76
C LEU A 24 15.15 -9.71 -10.01
N LEU A 25 15.85 -8.64 -10.39
CA LEU A 25 17.27 -8.70 -10.70
C LEU A 25 18.15 -8.20 -9.56
N ASN A 26 17.55 -7.72 -8.47
CA ASN A 26 18.22 -7.20 -7.27
C ASN A 26 19.31 -6.16 -7.60
N GLN A 27 19.04 -5.31 -8.58
CA GLN A 27 19.95 -4.26 -9.04
C GLN A 27 19.73 -2.98 -8.21
N ASN A 28 20.81 -2.26 -7.94
CA ASN A 28 20.69 -0.89 -7.43
C ASN A 28 20.42 0.03 -8.63
N VAL A 29 19.19 0.52 -8.72
CA VAL A 29 18.71 1.31 -9.87
C VAL A 29 18.32 2.70 -9.39
N ASP A 30 18.77 3.71 -10.12
CA ASP A 30 18.28 5.07 -9.98
C ASP A 30 16.79 5.13 -10.34
N ASN A 31 16.00 5.79 -9.51
CA ASN A 31 14.55 5.89 -9.69
C ASN A 31 14.08 7.25 -10.24
N GLU A 32 14.98 8.18 -10.56
CA GLU A 32 14.61 9.53 -11.02
C GLU A 32 13.79 9.52 -12.31
N ALA A 33 14.16 8.66 -13.26
CA ALA A 33 13.43 8.54 -14.53
C ALA A 33 12.00 8.03 -14.32
N VAL A 34 11.79 7.06 -13.44
CA VAL A 34 10.46 6.50 -13.17
C VAL A 34 9.61 7.46 -12.31
N LYS A 35 10.24 8.18 -11.37
CA LYS A 35 9.57 9.24 -10.60
C LYS A 35 9.02 10.33 -11.52
N LYS A 36 9.88 10.84 -12.41
CA LYS A 36 9.45 11.84 -13.40
C LYS A 36 8.31 11.31 -14.28
N TRP A 37 8.47 10.09 -14.79
CA TRP A 37 7.46 9.45 -15.64
C TRP A 37 6.10 9.35 -14.95
N ILE A 38 6.04 8.90 -13.69
CA ILE A 38 4.76 8.76 -12.97
C ILE A 38 4.15 10.13 -12.66
N LEU A 39 4.94 11.11 -12.27
CA LEU A 39 4.47 12.47 -12.01
C LEU A 39 3.89 13.13 -13.26
N ASP A 40 4.45 12.84 -14.44
CA ASP A 40 3.91 13.30 -15.73
C ASP A 40 2.60 12.56 -16.14
N LYS A 41 2.37 11.35 -15.63
CA LYS A 41 1.20 10.53 -15.95
C LYS A 41 0.02 10.72 -15.00
N VAL A 42 0.30 11.00 -13.73
CA VAL A 42 -0.77 11.28 -12.75
C VAL A 42 -1.32 12.68 -13.01
N PRO A 43 -2.66 12.87 -13.04
CA PRO A 43 -3.22 14.21 -13.15
C PRO A 43 -2.70 15.13 -12.06
N ALA A 44 -2.42 16.41 -12.36
CA ALA A 44 -1.93 17.36 -11.36
C ALA A 44 -2.86 17.47 -10.13
N SER A 45 -4.17 17.28 -10.34
CA SER A 45 -5.19 17.28 -9.29
C SER A 45 -5.53 15.89 -8.72
N TRP A 46 -4.63 14.90 -8.85
CA TRP A 46 -4.89 13.54 -8.40
C TRP A 46 -5.36 13.46 -6.93
N TYR A 47 -4.83 14.32 -6.07
CA TYR A 47 -5.17 14.39 -4.64
C TYR A 47 -6.59 14.93 -4.38
N GLU A 48 -7.23 15.58 -5.36
CA GLU A 48 -8.62 16.03 -5.28
C GLU A 48 -9.61 14.92 -5.64
N THR A 49 -9.15 13.85 -6.27
CA THR A 49 -10.01 12.72 -6.64
C THR A 49 -10.57 12.01 -5.41
N ASN A 50 -11.65 11.23 -5.59
CA ASN A 50 -12.34 10.56 -4.50
C ASN A 50 -12.24 9.04 -4.58
N GLY A 51 -12.37 8.38 -3.42
CA GLY A 51 -12.51 6.94 -3.30
C GLY A 51 -11.34 6.17 -3.86
N LEU A 52 -11.62 5.14 -4.67
CA LEU A 52 -10.60 4.23 -5.18
C LEU A 52 -9.56 4.89 -6.09
N TRP A 53 -9.92 5.92 -6.85
CA TRP A 53 -8.99 6.61 -7.75
C TRP A 53 -7.86 7.28 -6.97
N TYR A 54 -8.19 8.01 -5.90
CA TYR A 54 -7.20 8.59 -5.02
C TYR A 54 -6.23 7.53 -4.48
N ARG A 55 -6.76 6.41 -3.98
CA ARG A 55 -5.96 5.30 -3.43
C ARG A 55 -5.05 4.66 -4.49
N TYR A 56 -5.54 4.53 -5.74
CA TYR A 56 -4.71 4.04 -6.84
C TYR A 56 -3.57 4.99 -7.20
N TYR A 57 -3.80 6.30 -7.17
CA TYR A 57 -2.72 7.27 -7.40
C TYR A 57 -1.67 7.21 -6.29
N VAL A 58 -2.07 7.17 -5.03
CA VAL A 58 -1.14 6.99 -3.91
C VAL A 58 -0.33 5.71 -4.07
N ALA A 59 -0.97 4.60 -4.44
CA ALA A 59 -0.29 3.33 -4.68
C ALA A 59 0.66 3.40 -5.88
N ALA A 60 0.27 4.03 -6.99
CA ALA A 60 1.12 4.18 -8.17
C ALA A 60 2.38 5.01 -7.88
N LEU A 61 2.25 6.10 -7.13
CA LEU A 61 3.39 6.92 -6.68
C LEU A 61 4.36 6.09 -5.82
N ALA A 62 3.83 5.35 -4.84
CA ALA A 62 4.62 4.48 -3.97
C ALA A 62 5.35 3.36 -4.74
N GLU A 63 4.66 2.69 -5.68
CA GLU A 63 5.24 1.61 -6.50
C GLU A 63 6.32 2.10 -7.47
N CYS A 64 6.29 3.37 -7.86
CA CYS A 64 7.33 4.02 -8.65
C CYS A 64 8.49 4.56 -7.80
N GLY A 65 8.52 4.27 -6.51
CA GLY A 65 9.63 4.60 -5.63
C GLY A 65 9.70 6.06 -5.20
N LEU A 66 8.58 6.80 -5.27
CA LEU A 66 8.51 8.12 -4.64
C LEU A 66 8.55 7.99 -3.13
N SER A 67 8.94 9.07 -2.49
CA SER A 67 8.95 9.25 -1.03
C SER A 67 8.14 10.47 -0.63
N LYS A 68 7.91 10.64 0.66
CA LYS A 68 7.26 11.84 1.22
C LYS A 68 8.02 13.15 0.95
N GLN A 69 9.26 13.08 0.44
CA GLN A 69 10.05 14.24 0.04
C GLN A 69 9.80 14.64 -1.42
N ASP A 70 9.28 13.74 -2.24
CA ASP A 70 9.03 13.96 -3.66
C ASP A 70 7.65 14.60 -3.92
N VAL A 71 6.76 14.60 -2.94
CA VAL A 71 5.38 15.12 -3.04
C VAL A 71 5.03 15.88 -1.78
N GLU A 72 4.34 17.01 -1.93
CA GLU A 72 3.88 17.83 -0.80
C GLU A 72 2.98 17.02 0.17
N LEU A 73 3.26 17.15 1.47
CA LEU A 73 2.58 16.38 2.53
C LEU A 73 1.05 16.58 2.50
N GLU A 74 0.60 17.80 2.21
CA GLU A 74 -0.81 18.19 2.17
C GLU A 74 -1.61 17.35 1.18
N LYS A 75 -1.00 16.87 0.11
CA LYS A 75 -1.63 16.01 -0.89
C LYS A 75 -1.97 14.62 -0.35
N PHE A 76 -1.39 14.21 0.78
CA PHE A 76 -1.67 12.96 1.48
C PHE A 76 -2.64 13.10 2.67
N SER A 77 -3.01 14.32 3.06
CA SER A 77 -3.90 14.57 4.21
C SER A 77 -5.18 13.72 4.14
N LYS A 78 -5.78 13.64 2.96
CA LYS A 78 -6.97 12.83 2.71
C LYS A 78 -6.78 11.33 2.98
N ALA A 79 -5.58 10.79 2.74
CA ALA A 79 -5.29 9.38 3.05
C ALA A 79 -5.37 9.14 4.55
N PHE A 80 -4.80 10.05 5.33
CA PHE A 80 -4.85 9.96 6.79
C PHE A 80 -6.26 10.18 7.34
N ASP A 81 -7.01 11.13 6.77
CA ASP A 81 -8.41 11.37 7.14
C ASP A 81 -9.28 10.13 6.84
N GLU A 82 -9.10 9.50 5.68
CA GLU A 82 -9.82 8.26 5.35
C GLU A 82 -9.48 7.13 6.33
N LEU A 83 -8.20 6.95 6.65
CA LEU A 83 -7.75 5.92 7.59
C LEU A 83 -8.18 6.22 9.04
N ASN A 84 -8.30 7.48 9.43
CA ASN A 84 -8.76 7.85 10.78
C ASN A 84 -10.27 7.72 10.95
N ASN A 85 -11.04 8.11 9.94
CA ASN A 85 -12.48 8.25 10.07
C ASN A 85 -13.29 7.11 9.44
N LYS A 86 -12.70 6.35 8.50
CA LYS A 86 -13.42 5.37 7.67
C LYS A 86 -12.66 4.05 7.50
N PHE A 87 -11.76 3.73 8.43
CA PHE A 87 -11.00 2.50 8.36
C PHE A 87 -11.89 1.28 8.59
N GLU A 88 -11.98 0.41 7.61
CA GLU A 88 -12.90 -0.73 7.61
C GLU A 88 -12.18 -2.08 7.54
N TRP A 89 -10.88 -2.10 7.72
CA TRP A 89 -10.05 -3.32 7.59
C TRP A 89 -10.24 -4.00 6.22
N SER A 90 -10.45 -3.19 5.19
CA SER A 90 -10.66 -3.67 3.82
C SER A 90 -9.34 -3.86 3.08
N CYS A 91 -9.39 -4.59 1.96
CA CYS A 91 -8.23 -4.71 1.07
C CYS A 91 -7.75 -3.35 0.53
N ALA A 92 -8.67 -2.41 0.32
CA ALA A 92 -8.33 -1.06 -0.13
C ALA A 92 -7.64 -0.24 0.96
N ASP A 93 -8.00 -0.42 2.23
CA ASP A 93 -7.35 0.26 3.35
C ASP A 93 -5.93 -0.28 3.56
N PHE A 94 -5.75 -1.59 3.53
CA PHE A 94 -4.41 -2.19 3.61
C PHE A 94 -3.52 -1.81 2.42
N MET A 95 -4.08 -1.69 1.22
CA MET A 95 -3.34 -1.17 0.07
C MET A 95 -2.86 0.26 0.31
N LEU A 96 -3.73 1.13 0.83
CA LEU A 96 -3.38 2.50 1.17
C LEU A 96 -2.32 2.57 2.26
N LEU A 97 -2.47 1.79 3.35
CA LEU A 97 -1.47 1.69 4.42
C LEU A 97 -0.10 1.25 3.90
N THR A 98 -0.06 0.19 3.08
CA THR A 98 1.18 -0.29 2.47
C THR A 98 1.85 0.79 1.65
N SER A 99 1.06 1.53 0.87
CA SER A 99 1.56 2.62 0.03
C SER A 99 2.13 3.78 0.86
N LEU A 100 1.47 4.14 1.95
CA LEU A 100 1.96 5.19 2.86
C LEU A 100 3.26 4.77 3.57
N VAL A 101 3.40 3.51 3.97
CA VAL A 101 4.67 2.99 4.53
C VAL A 101 5.77 3.05 3.48
N LYS A 102 5.52 2.62 2.23
CA LYS A 102 6.48 2.73 1.11
C LYS A 102 6.92 4.16 0.83
N LEU A 103 6.01 5.13 0.97
CA LEU A 103 6.28 6.55 0.80
C LEU A 103 7.07 7.16 1.98
N GLY A 104 7.31 6.42 3.07
CA GLY A 104 8.09 6.85 4.22
C GLY A 104 7.26 7.51 5.33
N PHE A 105 5.95 7.25 5.40
CA PHE A 105 5.06 7.75 6.45
C PHE A 105 4.90 6.80 7.64
N GLN A 106 5.78 5.81 7.80
CA GLN A 106 5.69 4.79 8.86
C GLN A 106 5.59 5.36 10.27
N GLU A 107 6.16 6.55 10.52
CA GLU A 107 6.13 7.21 11.81
C GLU A 107 4.86 8.02 12.08
N HIS A 108 3.96 8.14 11.09
CA HIS A 108 2.72 8.89 11.26
C HIS A 108 1.80 8.20 12.27
N GLU A 109 1.17 8.98 13.14
CA GLU A 109 0.31 8.49 14.23
C GLU A 109 -0.80 7.55 13.76
N THR A 110 -1.39 7.82 12.60
CA THR A 110 -2.43 6.97 11.99
C THR A 110 -1.91 5.56 11.71
N ILE A 111 -0.68 5.42 11.20
CA ILE A 111 -0.06 4.12 10.94
C ILE A 111 0.19 3.38 12.24
N LYS A 112 0.77 4.06 13.25
CA LYS A 112 1.03 3.50 14.59
C LYS A 112 -0.25 3.01 15.23
N ARG A 113 -1.32 3.80 15.21
CA ARG A 113 -2.63 3.43 15.74
C ARG A 113 -3.18 2.15 15.10
N VAL A 114 -3.11 2.04 13.77
CA VAL A 114 -3.59 0.84 13.07
C VAL A 114 -2.80 -0.41 13.49
N ILE A 115 -1.48 -0.28 13.65
CA ILE A 115 -0.63 -1.38 14.13
C ILE A 115 -1.01 -1.78 15.56
N GLU A 116 -1.25 -0.82 16.44
CA GLU A 116 -1.69 -1.08 17.83
C GLU A 116 -3.06 -1.75 17.91
N GLU A 117 -3.97 -1.39 17.00
CA GLU A 117 -5.32 -1.96 16.93
C GLU A 117 -5.37 -3.32 16.22
N TRP A 118 -4.29 -3.73 15.57
CA TRP A 118 -4.21 -4.93 14.74
C TRP A 118 -4.82 -6.16 15.40
N ASN A 119 -4.36 -6.47 16.59
CA ASN A 119 -4.78 -7.67 17.32
C ASN A 119 -6.23 -7.60 17.83
N LYS A 120 -6.79 -6.41 17.97
CA LYS A 120 -8.18 -6.22 18.42
C LYS A 120 -9.19 -6.46 17.30
N CYS A 121 -8.76 -6.38 16.06
CA CYS A 121 -9.61 -6.39 14.87
C CYS A 121 -9.48 -7.67 14.03
N SER A 122 -8.59 -8.58 14.40
CA SER A 122 -8.49 -9.90 13.77
C SER A 122 -9.67 -10.79 14.22
N LEU A 123 -10.13 -11.63 13.30
CA LEU A 123 -11.14 -12.65 13.57
C LEU A 123 -10.54 -13.83 14.36
N THR A 124 -11.40 -14.73 14.82
CA THR A 124 -11.00 -15.94 15.59
C THR A 124 -10.09 -16.88 14.80
N ASP A 125 -10.08 -16.80 13.46
CA ASP A 125 -9.17 -17.54 12.59
C ASP A 125 -7.84 -16.79 12.32
N GLY A 126 -7.62 -15.67 13.02
CA GLY A 126 -6.41 -14.85 12.91
C GLY A 126 -6.37 -13.91 11.70
N GLY A 127 -7.40 -13.92 10.86
CA GLY A 127 -7.48 -13.08 9.66
C GLY A 127 -8.42 -11.89 9.79
N PHE A 128 -8.67 -11.24 8.66
CA PHE A 128 -9.50 -10.03 8.59
C PHE A 128 -10.66 -10.17 7.61
N LEU A 129 -11.72 -9.45 7.89
CA LEU A 129 -12.86 -9.27 6.98
C LEU A 129 -13.28 -7.80 7.04
N CYS A 130 -13.54 -7.20 5.87
CA CYS A 130 -13.96 -5.80 5.86
C CYS A 130 -15.28 -5.62 6.63
N SER A 131 -15.36 -4.54 7.41
CA SER A 131 -16.48 -4.26 8.32
C SER A 131 -17.84 -4.19 7.60
N GLN A 132 -17.88 -3.74 6.36
CA GLN A 132 -19.09 -3.74 5.54
C GLN A 132 -19.63 -5.14 5.26
N LYS A 133 -18.74 -6.15 5.14
CA LYS A 133 -19.17 -7.53 4.97
C LYS A 133 -19.60 -8.16 6.29
N LEU A 134 -18.89 -7.86 7.39
CA LEU A 134 -19.26 -8.34 8.71
C LEU A 134 -20.72 -8.00 9.09
N LYS A 135 -21.15 -6.78 8.75
CA LYS A 135 -22.53 -6.32 9.02
C LYS A 135 -23.62 -7.09 8.27
N LYS A 136 -23.26 -7.94 7.30
CA LYS A 136 -24.21 -8.71 6.47
C LYS A 136 -24.48 -10.13 6.98
N PHE A 137 -23.78 -10.55 8.03
CA PHE A 137 -23.87 -11.91 8.55
C PHE A 137 -24.40 -11.91 9.98
N ASP A 138 -25.30 -12.84 10.27
CA ASP A 138 -25.81 -13.10 11.63
C ASP A 138 -24.86 -14.02 12.45
N TYR A 139 -23.75 -14.42 11.86
CA TYR A 139 -22.71 -15.24 12.47
C TYR A 139 -21.33 -14.67 12.17
N ILE A 140 -20.31 -15.08 12.91
CA ILE A 140 -18.91 -14.69 12.65
C ILE A 140 -18.40 -15.48 11.43
N PRO A 141 -18.24 -14.85 10.26
CA PRO A 141 -17.75 -15.53 9.06
C PRO A 141 -16.24 -15.75 9.16
N LYS A 142 -15.72 -16.61 8.28
CA LYS A 142 -14.28 -16.75 8.07
C LYS A 142 -13.71 -15.48 7.44
N SER A 143 -12.42 -15.27 7.67
CA SER A 143 -11.66 -14.17 7.09
C SER A 143 -11.67 -14.18 5.55
N CYS A 144 -11.45 -13.01 4.96
CA CYS A 144 -11.41 -12.86 3.51
C CYS A 144 -9.97 -13.00 3.00
N TYR A 145 -9.74 -13.95 2.09
CA TYR A 145 -8.39 -14.19 1.54
C TYR A 145 -7.77 -12.94 0.90
N LYS A 146 -8.56 -12.09 0.22
CA LYS A 146 -8.07 -10.85 -0.39
C LYS A 146 -7.62 -9.84 0.66
N VAL A 147 -8.39 -9.70 1.73
CA VAL A 147 -8.01 -8.81 2.83
C VAL A 147 -6.74 -9.33 3.49
N ASN A 148 -6.65 -10.63 3.76
CA ASN A 148 -5.46 -11.24 4.37
C ASN A 148 -4.22 -11.08 3.49
N LEU A 149 -4.34 -11.22 2.17
CA LEU A 149 -3.23 -10.98 1.26
C LEU A 149 -2.70 -9.54 1.39
N HIS A 150 -3.59 -8.54 1.35
CA HIS A 150 -3.17 -7.15 1.50
C HIS A 150 -2.65 -6.83 2.91
N ALA A 151 -3.21 -7.46 3.94
CA ALA A 151 -2.70 -7.38 5.31
C ALA A 151 -1.26 -7.93 5.41
N LEU A 152 -0.98 -9.08 4.80
CA LEU A 152 0.38 -9.66 4.76
C LEU A 152 1.35 -8.79 3.97
N LEU A 153 0.92 -8.17 2.86
CA LEU A 153 1.75 -7.21 2.12
C LEU A 153 2.09 -5.98 2.97
N PHE A 154 1.13 -5.48 3.76
CA PHE A 154 1.38 -4.39 4.71
C PHE A 154 2.41 -4.79 5.76
N VAL A 155 2.27 -5.97 6.38
CA VAL A 155 3.23 -6.48 7.37
C VAL A 155 4.62 -6.66 6.77
N ALA A 156 4.70 -7.22 5.57
CA ALA A 156 5.97 -7.37 4.88
C ALA A 156 6.65 -6.02 4.60
N GLU A 157 5.86 -4.99 4.26
CA GLU A 157 6.40 -3.65 4.06
C GLU A 157 6.84 -3.01 5.38
N CYS A 158 6.04 -3.15 6.45
CA CYS A 158 6.44 -2.72 7.80
C CYS A 158 7.77 -3.34 8.23
N SER A 159 7.94 -4.64 8.00
CA SER A 159 9.17 -5.37 8.34
C SER A 159 10.41 -4.82 7.62
N LYS A 160 10.29 -4.40 6.35
CA LYS A 160 11.39 -3.76 5.61
C LYS A 160 11.84 -2.44 6.25
N HIS A 161 10.95 -1.78 6.96
CA HIS A 161 11.21 -0.52 7.68
C HIS A 161 11.50 -0.73 9.18
N GLY A 162 11.74 -1.97 9.62
CA GLY A 162 12.05 -2.30 11.02
C GLY A 162 10.87 -2.18 11.99
N ILE A 163 9.64 -2.15 11.45
CA ILE A 163 8.42 -2.07 12.25
C ILE A 163 7.88 -3.46 12.48
N GLU A 164 7.76 -3.85 13.75
CA GLU A 164 7.14 -5.11 14.14
C GLU A 164 5.62 -4.96 14.23
N VAL A 165 4.91 -5.81 13.49
CA VAL A 165 3.48 -6.00 13.66
C VAL A 165 3.28 -7.31 14.43
N ASN A 166 2.90 -7.19 15.69
CA ASN A 166 2.70 -8.35 16.54
C ASN A 166 1.38 -9.05 16.20
N PHE A 167 1.48 -10.26 15.71
CA PHE A 167 0.31 -11.12 15.56
C PHE A 167 -0.07 -11.68 16.94
N ALA A 168 -1.32 -11.50 17.36
CA ALA A 168 -1.82 -12.29 18.47
C ALA A 168 -1.66 -13.78 18.08
N LYS A 169 -1.00 -14.56 18.93
CA LYS A 169 -1.04 -16.02 18.78
C LYS A 169 -2.51 -16.45 18.92
N PRO A 170 -3.00 -17.28 18.00
CA PRO A 170 -4.34 -17.85 18.13
C PRO A 170 -4.48 -18.66 19.42
#